data_e6cba13e4779ef5d8bc2b588c706ecc2
#
_entry.id   e6cba13e4779ef5d8bc2b588c706ecc2
#
_cell.length_a   1.000
_cell.length_b   1.000
_cell.length_c   1.000
_cell.angle_alpha   90.00
_cell.angle_beta   90.00
_cell.angle_gamma   90.00
#
_symmetry.space_group_name_H-M   'P 1'
#
loop_
_entity.id
_entity.type
_entity.pdbx_description
1 polymer ?
#
loop_
_entity_poly.entity_id
_entity_poly.type
_entity_poly.pdbx_seq_one_letter_code
_entity_poly.pdbx_strand_id
1 'polypeptide(L)'
;MCFAVMANIFLLEDDKILSKGISIALEKDKHTVTAVYGYMEALQTYQNQRYDLFLLDINLPDGSGMEFCKKIRETSEIPILFLTANDTEQDMLEGFGVGCDDYIPKPFSIEVLRKKVQAVLKRTGGGKSRIRYRDLEVDTDKCLVLLNGEEVHLTSTEYKLLCYLIENKGRIVTKAMLLEQLWDIDGNFVDENTVRVNIKRLRQKLNDD
;
A
#
# COMPACT_ATOMS: atom_id res chain seq x y z
N MET A 1 -9.59 10.63 -2.98
CA MET A 1 -8.65 9.58 -3.40
C MET A 1 -7.89 9.10 -2.18
N CYS A 2 -7.92 7.80 -1.88
CA CYS A 2 -7.08 7.24 -0.81
C CYS A 2 -5.62 7.33 -1.26
N PHE A 3 -4.76 7.88 -0.42
CA PHE A 3 -3.33 7.92 -0.65
C PHE A 3 -2.81 6.49 -0.83
N ALA A 4 -2.10 6.26 -1.91
CA ALA A 4 -1.45 4.97 -2.15
C ALA A 4 -0.36 4.79 -1.09
N VAL A 5 -0.56 3.86 -0.18
CA VAL A 5 0.48 3.45 0.76
C VAL A 5 1.61 2.86 -0.06
N MET A 6 2.79 3.47 -0.05
CA MET A 6 3.98 2.87 -0.67
C MET A 6 4.33 1.61 0.11
N ALA A 7 4.35 0.49 -0.56
CA ALA A 7 4.58 -0.82 0.04
C ALA A 7 5.66 -1.60 -0.71
N ASN A 8 6.41 -2.43 0.02
CA ASN A 8 7.33 -3.39 -0.54
C ASN A 8 6.58 -4.70 -0.76
N ILE A 9 6.39 -5.11 -2.00
CA ILE A 9 5.61 -6.28 -2.38
C ILE A 9 6.55 -7.36 -2.89
N PHE A 10 6.43 -8.56 -2.32
CA PHE A 10 7.10 -9.74 -2.83
C PHE A 10 6.17 -10.46 -3.81
N LEU A 11 6.64 -10.72 -5.03
CA LEU A 11 5.89 -11.39 -6.09
C LEU A 11 6.60 -12.68 -6.49
N LEU A 12 5.94 -13.81 -6.27
CA LEU A 12 6.38 -15.14 -6.70
C LEU A 12 5.45 -15.63 -7.81
N GLU A 13 5.93 -15.63 -9.05
CA GLU A 13 5.17 -15.98 -10.25
C GLU A 13 6.13 -16.46 -11.32
N ASP A 14 6.00 -17.72 -11.79
CA ASP A 14 6.90 -18.33 -12.77
C ASP A 14 6.68 -17.85 -14.21
N ASP A 15 5.46 -17.43 -14.55
CA ASP A 15 5.19 -16.76 -15.82
C ASP A 15 5.80 -15.35 -15.80
N LYS A 16 6.95 -15.20 -16.46
CA LYS A 16 7.71 -13.94 -16.54
C LYS A 16 6.93 -12.81 -17.22
N ILE A 17 6.00 -13.12 -18.14
CA ILE A 17 5.20 -12.10 -18.82
C ILE A 17 4.16 -11.56 -17.86
N LEU A 18 3.45 -12.45 -17.17
CA LEU A 18 2.46 -12.09 -16.16
C LEU A 18 3.14 -11.34 -14.99
N SER A 19 4.24 -11.88 -14.47
CA SER A 19 5.04 -11.26 -13.39
C SER A 19 5.47 -9.84 -13.75
N LYS A 20 5.97 -9.62 -14.97
CA LYS A 20 6.34 -8.29 -15.46
C LYS A 20 5.14 -7.35 -15.58
N GLY A 21 3.99 -7.85 -16.07
CA GLY A 21 2.75 -7.08 -16.16
C GLY A 21 2.25 -6.61 -14.78
N ILE A 22 2.27 -7.52 -13.80
CA ILE A 22 1.90 -7.22 -12.41
C ILE A 22 2.86 -6.19 -11.82
N SER A 23 4.19 -6.40 -11.97
CA SER A 23 5.21 -5.48 -11.44
C SER A 23 5.02 -4.07 -11.97
N ILE A 24 4.91 -3.90 -13.29
CA ILE A 24 4.68 -2.57 -13.91
C ILE A 24 3.43 -1.90 -13.36
N ALA A 25 2.35 -2.66 -13.17
CA ALA A 25 1.09 -2.11 -12.68
C ALA A 25 1.18 -1.64 -11.23
N LEU A 26 1.86 -2.41 -10.36
CA LEU A 26 2.05 -2.07 -8.96
C LEU A 26 3.07 -0.93 -8.76
N GLU A 27 4.11 -0.88 -9.60
CA GLU A 27 5.08 0.22 -9.62
C GLU A 27 4.45 1.56 -10.04
N LYS A 28 3.46 1.53 -10.97
CA LYS A 28 2.65 2.72 -11.29
C LYS A 28 1.86 3.23 -10.08
N ASP A 29 1.48 2.35 -9.17
CA ASP A 29 0.85 2.71 -7.89
C ASP A 29 1.87 3.10 -6.81
N LYS A 30 3.16 3.27 -7.19
CA LYS A 30 4.29 3.65 -6.32
C LYS A 30 4.69 2.58 -5.30
N HIS A 31 4.35 1.31 -5.53
CA HIS A 31 4.89 0.20 -4.76
C HIS A 31 6.27 -0.20 -5.27
N THR A 32 7.08 -0.81 -4.41
CA THR A 32 8.33 -1.47 -4.81
C THR A 32 8.05 -2.96 -4.93
N VAL A 33 8.38 -3.57 -6.08
CA VAL A 33 8.13 -4.99 -6.32
C VAL A 33 9.44 -5.76 -6.40
N THR A 34 9.56 -6.81 -5.59
CA THR A 34 10.63 -7.81 -5.71
C THR A 34 10.02 -9.06 -6.35
N ALA A 35 10.29 -9.26 -7.64
CA ALA A 35 9.79 -10.40 -8.39
C ALA A 35 10.80 -11.54 -8.40
N VAL A 36 10.32 -12.75 -8.11
CA VAL A 36 11.05 -14.02 -8.16
C VAL A 36 10.23 -15.06 -8.92
N TYR A 37 10.88 -16.04 -9.56
CA TYR A 37 10.25 -16.88 -10.55
C TYR A 37 10.19 -18.37 -10.18
N GLY A 38 10.65 -18.71 -8.99
CA GLY A 38 10.65 -20.08 -8.49
C GLY A 38 10.77 -20.15 -6.98
N TYR A 39 10.41 -21.32 -6.44
CA TYR A 39 10.38 -21.61 -5.01
C TYR A 39 11.77 -21.46 -4.36
N MET A 40 12.82 -21.99 -5.01
CA MET A 40 14.18 -21.93 -4.47
C MET A 40 14.72 -20.50 -4.46
N GLU A 41 14.43 -19.70 -5.48
CA GLU A 41 14.78 -18.28 -5.53
C GLU A 41 14.03 -17.49 -4.44
N ALA A 42 12.75 -17.82 -4.23
CA ALA A 42 11.93 -17.22 -3.19
C ALA A 42 12.52 -17.46 -1.79
N LEU A 43 12.94 -18.69 -1.47
CA LEU A 43 13.58 -19.01 -0.19
C LEU A 43 14.87 -18.23 0.08
N GLN A 44 15.64 -17.94 -0.96
CA GLN A 44 16.89 -17.18 -0.85
C GLN A 44 16.65 -15.67 -0.70
N THR A 45 15.53 -15.16 -1.24
CA THR A 45 15.30 -13.73 -1.40
C THR A 45 14.41 -13.13 -0.31
N TYR A 46 13.42 -13.88 0.21
CA TYR A 46 12.38 -13.30 1.07
C TYR A 46 12.88 -12.74 2.41
N GLN A 47 14.03 -13.19 2.90
CA GLN A 47 14.63 -12.70 4.15
C GLN A 47 15.52 -11.46 3.98
N ASN A 48 15.84 -11.07 2.75
CA ASN A 48 16.82 -10.01 2.48
C ASN A 48 16.31 -8.61 2.84
N GLN A 49 14.99 -8.43 2.93
CA GLN A 49 14.36 -7.16 3.29
C GLN A 49 12.97 -7.37 3.92
N ARG A 50 12.38 -6.29 4.43
CA ARG A 50 11.01 -6.33 4.94
C ARG A 50 10.02 -6.10 3.79
N TYR A 51 8.97 -6.91 3.77
CA TYR A 51 7.86 -6.79 2.86
C TYR A 51 6.59 -6.38 3.59
N ASP A 52 5.65 -5.77 2.88
CA ASP A 52 4.35 -5.35 3.39
C ASP A 52 3.22 -6.26 2.85
N LEU A 53 3.51 -7.03 1.78
CA LEU A 53 2.58 -7.96 1.13
C LEU A 53 3.34 -9.03 0.34
N PHE A 54 2.82 -10.26 0.35
CA PHE A 54 3.24 -11.35 -0.53
C PHE A 54 2.15 -11.65 -1.56
N LEU A 55 2.51 -11.68 -2.84
CA LEU A 55 1.70 -12.21 -3.94
C LEU A 55 2.36 -13.51 -4.40
N LEU A 56 1.68 -14.63 -4.24
CA LEU A 56 2.27 -15.96 -4.45
C LEU A 56 1.44 -16.76 -5.45
N ASP A 57 2.04 -17.21 -6.54
CA ASP A 57 1.46 -18.29 -7.31
C ASP A 57 1.52 -19.60 -6.51
N ILE A 58 0.44 -20.36 -6.54
CA ILE A 58 0.38 -21.67 -5.88
C ILE A 58 1.20 -22.70 -6.64
N ASN A 59 1.09 -22.71 -7.97
CA ASN A 59 1.68 -23.72 -8.82
C ASN A 59 3.03 -23.23 -9.41
N LEU A 60 4.11 -23.77 -8.89
CA LEU A 60 5.45 -23.44 -9.34
C LEU A 60 6.14 -24.70 -9.90
N PRO A 61 7.03 -24.55 -10.89
CA PRO A 61 7.72 -25.70 -11.50
C PRO A 61 8.67 -26.43 -10.54
N ASP A 62 9.15 -25.75 -9.50
CA ASP A 62 10.15 -26.24 -8.54
C ASP A 62 9.65 -26.33 -7.10
N GLY A 63 8.32 -26.18 -6.86
CA GLY A 63 7.74 -26.24 -5.54
C GLY A 63 6.30 -25.75 -5.47
N SER A 64 5.85 -25.32 -4.30
CA SER A 64 4.49 -24.86 -4.08
C SER A 64 4.47 -23.52 -3.33
N GLY A 65 3.66 -22.56 -3.83
CA GLY A 65 3.40 -21.32 -3.11
C GLY A 65 2.72 -21.55 -1.76
N MET A 66 1.97 -22.63 -1.59
CA MET A 66 1.38 -23.00 -0.29
C MET A 66 2.46 -23.40 0.73
N GLU A 67 3.47 -24.18 0.31
CA GLU A 67 4.60 -24.51 1.18
C GLU A 67 5.40 -23.28 1.55
N PHE A 68 5.58 -22.38 0.60
CA PHE A 68 6.23 -21.10 0.86
C PHE A 68 5.42 -20.22 1.83
N CYS A 69 4.09 -20.20 1.71
CA CYS A 69 3.19 -19.53 2.65
C CYS A 69 3.37 -20.09 4.07
N LYS A 70 3.35 -21.42 4.25
CA LYS A 70 3.62 -22.05 5.56
C LYS A 70 4.93 -21.57 6.14
N LYS A 71 5.98 -21.52 5.33
CA LYS A 71 7.30 -21.05 5.75
C LYS A 71 7.29 -19.59 6.22
N ILE A 72 6.60 -18.71 5.50
CA ILE A 72 6.43 -17.31 5.92
C ILE A 72 5.70 -17.23 7.25
N ARG A 73 4.63 -18.01 7.43
CA ARG A 73 3.78 -18.00 8.63
C ARG A 73 4.48 -18.52 9.90
N GLU A 74 5.60 -19.24 9.78
CA GLU A 74 6.43 -19.57 10.93
C GLU A 74 6.94 -18.34 11.69
N THR A 75 7.09 -17.20 10.99
CA THR A 75 7.77 -16.01 11.55
C THR A 75 7.06 -14.68 11.25
N SER A 76 5.97 -14.68 10.46
CA SER A 76 5.38 -13.44 9.94
C SER A 76 3.87 -13.51 9.75
N GLU A 77 3.19 -12.44 10.16
CA GLU A 77 1.76 -12.17 9.94
C GLU A 77 1.53 -11.22 8.74
N ILE A 78 2.55 -10.97 7.93
CA ILE A 78 2.43 -10.12 6.74
C ILE A 78 1.39 -10.74 5.79
N PRO A 79 0.48 -9.93 5.22
CA PRO A 79 -0.58 -10.46 4.36
C PRO A 79 -0.04 -11.21 3.15
N ILE A 80 -0.74 -12.29 2.81
CA ILE A 80 -0.44 -13.16 1.68
C ILE A 80 -1.68 -13.27 0.80
N LEU A 81 -1.54 -12.92 -0.48
CA LEU A 81 -2.53 -13.14 -1.52
C LEU A 81 -2.05 -14.23 -2.45
N PHE A 82 -2.86 -15.25 -2.67
CA PHE A 82 -2.56 -16.25 -3.69
C PHE A 82 -3.05 -15.85 -5.08
N LEU A 83 -2.21 -16.10 -6.08
CA LEU A 83 -2.58 -16.11 -7.49
C LEU A 83 -2.80 -17.58 -7.86
N THR A 84 -4.01 -17.97 -8.28
CA THR A 84 -4.31 -19.39 -8.48
C THR A 84 -5.08 -19.65 -9.77
N ALA A 85 -4.69 -20.70 -10.48
CA ALA A 85 -5.44 -21.22 -11.61
C ALA A 85 -6.59 -22.14 -11.17
N ASN A 86 -6.62 -22.54 -9.89
CA ASN A 86 -7.59 -23.45 -9.34
C ASN A 86 -8.65 -22.69 -8.55
N ASP A 87 -9.89 -22.77 -8.99
CA ASP A 87 -11.10 -22.20 -8.37
C ASP A 87 -11.92 -23.28 -7.65
N THR A 88 -11.31 -24.44 -7.34
CA THR A 88 -12.03 -25.45 -6.60
C THR A 88 -12.17 -25.04 -5.13
N GLU A 89 -13.36 -25.31 -4.58
CA GLU A 89 -13.68 -25.02 -3.18
C GLU A 89 -12.66 -25.69 -2.21
N GLN A 90 -12.07 -26.80 -2.63
CA GLN A 90 -11.12 -27.58 -1.86
C GLN A 90 -9.73 -26.91 -1.79
N ASP A 91 -9.26 -26.33 -2.88
CA ASP A 91 -8.00 -25.56 -2.93
C ASP A 91 -8.10 -24.27 -2.12
N MET A 92 -9.27 -23.62 -2.14
CA MET A 92 -9.54 -22.45 -1.31
C MET A 92 -9.54 -22.79 0.19
N LEU A 93 -10.17 -23.92 0.58
CA LEU A 93 -10.19 -24.38 1.97
C LEU A 93 -8.78 -24.74 2.49
N GLU A 94 -7.97 -25.41 1.66
CA GLU A 94 -6.58 -25.72 2.02
C GLU A 94 -5.75 -24.46 2.20
N GLY A 95 -5.88 -23.50 1.31
CA GLY A 95 -5.13 -22.25 1.38
C GLY A 95 -5.52 -21.36 2.56
N PHE A 96 -6.82 -21.27 2.93
CA PHE A 96 -7.22 -20.63 4.19
C PHE A 96 -6.66 -21.36 5.40
N GLY A 97 -6.57 -22.69 5.34
CA GLY A 97 -5.95 -23.51 6.38
C GLY A 97 -4.46 -23.25 6.58
N VAL A 98 -3.74 -22.78 5.55
CA VAL A 98 -2.31 -22.40 5.65
C VAL A 98 -2.09 -20.92 6.00
N GLY A 99 -3.19 -20.13 6.16
CA GLY A 99 -3.11 -18.77 6.68
C GLY A 99 -2.93 -17.69 5.61
N CYS A 100 -3.45 -17.87 4.39
CA CYS A 100 -3.54 -16.78 3.42
C CYS A 100 -4.68 -15.80 3.79
N ASP A 101 -4.60 -14.58 3.27
CA ASP A 101 -5.57 -13.52 3.55
C ASP A 101 -6.64 -13.38 2.46
N ASP A 102 -6.32 -13.69 1.20
CA ASP A 102 -7.27 -13.66 0.07
C ASP A 102 -6.68 -14.36 -1.16
N TYR A 103 -7.52 -14.53 -2.20
CA TYR A 103 -7.19 -15.17 -3.48
C TYR A 103 -7.50 -14.29 -4.67
N ILE A 104 -6.74 -14.47 -5.74
CA ILE A 104 -6.98 -13.88 -7.04
C ILE A 104 -6.99 -15.01 -8.09
N PRO A 105 -8.17 -15.50 -8.49
CA PRO A 105 -8.25 -16.59 -9.47
C PRO A 105 -7.78 -16.11 -10.84
N LYS A 106 -6.96 -16.93 -11.51
CA LYS A 106 -6.53 -16.75 -12.91
C LYS A 106 -7.61 -17.34 -13.84
N PRO A 107 -7.98 -16.65 -14.93
CA PRO A 107 -7.44 -15.37 -15.40
C PRO A 107 -8.06 -14.17 -14.67
N PHE A 108 -7.27 -13.17 -14.34
CA PHE A 108 -7.71 -11.93 -13.71
C PHE A 108 -7.32 -10.69 -14.52
N SER A 109 -8.07 -9.61 -14.33
CA SER A 109 -7.64 -8.32 -14.83
C SER A 109 -6.65 -7.68 -13.86
N ILE A 110 -5.66 -6.97 -14.40
CA ILE A 110 -4.69 -6.21 -13.61
C ILE A 110 -5.38 -5.22 -12.66
N GLU A 111 -6.52 -4.66 -13.08
CA GLU A 111 -7.29 -3.74 -12.25
C GLU A 111 -7.89 -4.41 -11.01
N VAL A 112 -8.39 -5.64 -11.13
CA VAL A 112 -8.88 -6.44 -10.00
C VAL A 112 -7.75 -6.74 -9.02
N LEU A 113 -6.59 -7.15 -9.52
CA LEU A 113 -5.40 -7.39 -8.71
C LEU A 113 -5.02 -6.11 -7.93
N ARG A 114 -4.90 -4.97 -8.61
CA ARG A 114 -4.55 -3.68 -7.98
C ARG A 114 -5.53 -3.31 -6.86
N LYS A 115 -6.84 -3.46 -7.09
CA LYS A 115 -7.87 -3.17 -6.07
C LYS A 115 -7.78 -4.11 -4.87
N LYS A 116 -7.52 -5.41 -5.08
CA LYS A 116 -7.33 -6.38 -4.00
C LYS A 116 -6.07 -6.06 -3.19
N VAL A 117 -4.94 -5.81 -3.85
CA VAL A 117 -3.70 -5.37 -3.21
C VAL A 117 -3.93 -4.12 -2.35
N GLN A 118 -4.58 -3.11 -2.90
CA GLN A 118 -4.90 -1.88 -2.18
C GLN A 118 -5.79 -2.14 -0.96
N ALA A 119 -6.82 -2.99 -1.09
CA ALA A 119 -7.73 -3.33 0.00
C ALA A 119 -7.01 -4.07 1.13
N VAL A 120 -6.10 -4.99 0.80
CA VAL A 120 -5.32 -5.74 1.79
C VAL A 120 -4.31 -4.83 2.48
N LEU A 121 -3.52 -4.07 1.73
CA LEU A 121 -2.56 -3.12 2.31
C LEU A 121 -3.23 -2.07 3.21
N LYS A 122 -4.47 -1.67 2.88
CA LYS A 122 -5.25 -0.78 3.74
C LYS A 122 -5.65 -1.44 5.06
N ARG A 123 -6.02 -2.72 5.05
CA ARG A 123 -6.40 -3.47 6.27
C ARG A 123 -5.22 -3.79 7.18
N THR A 124 -4.08 -4.09 6.58
CA THR A 124 -2.89 -4.57 7.29
C THR A 124 -1.86 -3.47 7.56
N GLY A 125 -2.05 -2.31 6.97
CA GLY A 125 -1.23 -1.10 7.21
C GLY A 125 -1.26 -0.58 8.65
N GLY A 126 -1.68 -1.42 9.60
CA GLY A 126 -1.70 -1.13 11.04
C GLY A 126 -0.37 -0.70 11.67
N GLY A 127 0.72 -0.68 10.89
CA GLY A 127 2.01 -0.13 11.33
C GLY A 127 2.36 1.24 10.70
N LYS A 128 1.69 1.60 9.56
CA LYS A 128 1.92 2.90 8.88
C LYS A 128 0.69 3.81 8.86
N SER A 129 -0.46 3.34 9.35
CA SER A 129 -1.66 4.17 9.47
C SER A 129 -1.52 5.25 10.54
N ARG A 130 -0.57 5.11 11.46
CA ARG A 130 -0.25 6.12 12.48
C ARG A 130 1.12 6.72 12.20
N ILE A 131 1.10 7.94 11.69
CA ILE A 131 2.30 8.73 11.48
C ILE A 131 2.48 9.57 12.74
N ARG A 132 3.64 9.45 13.38
CA ARG A 132 4.02 10.30 14.52
C ARG A 132 5.15 11.23 14.12
N TYR A 133 4.95 12.51 14.39
CA TYR A 133 5.97 13.53 14.23
C TYR A 133 5.91 14.51 15.38
N ARG A 134 6.86 14.42 16.31
CA ARG A 134 6.83 15.15 17.59
C ARG A 134 5.53 14.81 18.36
N ASP A 135 4.71 15.81 18.61
CA ASP A 135 3.41 15.78 19.27
C ASP A 135 2.21 15.57 18.34
N LEU A 136 2.47 15.51 17.02
CA LEU A 136 1.47 15.24 15.99
C LEU A 136 1.35 13.74 15.72
N GLU A 137 0.13 13.20 15.82
CA GLU A 137 -0.23 11.85 15.40
C GLU A 137 -1.32 11.92 14.32
N VAL A 138 -1.12 11.21 13.22
CA VAL A 138 -2.11 11.10 12.14
C VAL A 138 -2.44 9.64 11.93
N ASP A 139 -3.69 9.27 12.19
CA ASP A 139 -4.25 7.95 11.85
C ASP A 139 -4.92 8.05 10.48
N THR A 140 -4.26 7.52 9.45
CA THR A 140 -4.73 7.64 8.07
C THR A 140 -5.91 6.74 7.76
N ASP A 141 -6.14 5.67 8.52
CA ASP A 141 -7.29 4.79 8.34
C ASP A 141 -8.57 5.41 8.87
N LYS A 142 -8.45 6.14 9.98
CA LYS A 142 -9.58 6.83 10.62
C LYS A 142 -9.73 8.27 10.15
N CYS A 143 -8.81 8.78 9.34
CA CYS A 143 -8.69 10.21 9.01
C CYS A 143 -8.64 11.09 10.27
N LEU A 144 -8.03 10.59 11.34
CA LEU A 144 -7.94 11.24 12.65
C LEU A 144 -6.57 11.90 12.82
N VAL A 145 -6.59 13.13 13.28
CA VAL A 145 -5.38 13.90 13.59
C VAL A 145 -5.41 14.26 15.09
N LEU A 146 -4.34 13.92 15.78
CA LEU A 146 -4.16 14.28 17.19
C LEU A 146 -2.92 15.17 17.33
N LEU A 147 -3.03 16.23 18.11
CA LEU A 147 -1.94 17.10 18.52
C LEU A 147 -1.86 17.09 20.04
N ASN A 148 -0.73 16.69 20.62
CA ASN A 148 -0.60 16.48 22.08
C ASN A 148 -1.66 15.53 22.67
N GLY A 149 -2.17 14.57 21.87
CA GLY A 149 -3.23 13.64 22.28
C GLY A 149 -4.66 14.17 22.14
N GLU A 150 -4.86 15.44 21.78
CA GLU A 150 -6.16 16.03 21.53
C GLU A 150 -6.53 16.01 20.03
N GLU A 151 -7.80 15.74 19.72
CA GLU A 151 -8.27 15.67 18.33
C GLU A 151 -8.32 17.04 17.68
N VAL A 152 -7.71 17.15 16.50
CA VAL A 152 -7.72 18.35 15.66
C VAL A 152 -8.63 18.13 14.46
N HIS A 153 -9.74 18.88 14.40
CA HIS A 153 -10.66 18.79 13.27
C HIS A 153 -10.15 19.57 12.06
N LEU A 154 -9.76 18.81 11.02
CA LEU A 154 -9.34 19.33 9.73
C LEU A 154 -10.44 19.17 8.69
N THR A 155 -10.56 20.15 7.79
CA THR A 155 -11.35 19.96 6.56
C THR A 155 -10.68 18.93 5.65
N SER A 156 -11.42 18.37 4.68
CA SER A 156 -10.86 17.38 3.72
C SER A 156 -9.62 17.93 3.00
N THR A 157 -9.61 19.23 2.65
CA THR A 157 -8.48 19.86 1.96
C THR A 157 -7.29 20.04 2.89
N GLU A 158 -7.51 20.50 4.12
CA GLU A 158 -6.45 20.63 5.13
C GLU A 158 -5.83 19.28 5.50
N TYR A 159 -6.66 18.24 5.62
CA TYR A 159 -6.20 16.87 5.87
C TYR A 159 -5.32 16.34 4.71
N LYS A 160 -5.78 16.49 3.45
CA LYS A 160 -5.01 16.11 2.28
C LYS A 160 -3.68 16.86 2.21
N LEU A 161 -3.70 18.17 2.51
CA LEU A 161 -2.50 19.00 2.54
C LEU A 161 -1.51 18.50 3.61
N LEU A 162 -1.98 18.21 4.82
CA LEU A 162 -1.16 17.67 5.91
C LEU A 162 -0.51 16.35 5.49
N CYS A 163 -1.27 15.39 4.97
CA CYS A 163 -0.75 14.09 4.53
C CYS A 163 0.31 14.27 3.43
N TYR A 164 0.07 15.14 2.44
CA TYR A 164 1.02 15.39 1.37
C TYR A 164 2.35 15.99 1.89
N LEU A 165 2.28 16.92 2.84
CA LEU A 165 3.47 17.50 3.47
C LEU A 165 4.26 16.46 4.28
N ILE A 166 3.58 15.59 5.01
CA ILE A 166 4.21 14.50 5.77
C ILE A 166 4.93 13.51 4.83
N GLU A 167 4.29 13.12 3.73
CA GLU A 167 4.89 12.21 2.73
C GLU A 167 6.13 12.79 2.07
N ASN A 168 6.16 14.12 1.91
CA ASN A 168 7.29 14.84 1.32
C ASN A 168 8.24 15.44 2.37
N LYS A 169 8.24 14.91 3.60
CA LYS A 169 9.13 15.36 4.68
C LYS A 169 10.59 15.36 4.23
N GLY A 170 11.28 16.47 4.48
CA GLY A 170 12.68 16.66 4.11
C GLY A 170 12.90 17.04 2.63
N ARG A 171 11.81 17.25 1.86
CA ARG A 171 11.87 17.74 0.48
C ARG A 171 11.24 19.13 0.38
N ILE A 172 11.69 19.89 -0.61
CA ILE A 172 11.05 21.19 -0.91
C ILE A 172 9.75 20.91 -1.68
N VAL A 173 8.63 21.34 -1.12
CA VAL A 173 7.32 21.26 -1.75
C VAL A 173 6.97 22.66 -2.29
N THR A 174 6.80 22.78 -3.60
CA THR A 174 6.44 24.04 -4.24
C THR A 174 4.92 24.23 -4.28
N LYS A 175 4.47 25.48 -4.44
CA LYS A 175 3.04 25.77 -4.63
C LYS A 175 2.45 25.07 -5.85
N ALA A 176 3.20 25.00 -6.96
CA ALA A 176 2.78 24.30 -8.15
C ALA A 176 2.51 22.81 -7.88
N MET A 177 3.40 22.15 -7.15
CA MET A 177 3.20 20.74 -6.74
C MET A 177 1.94 20.57 -5.88
N LEU A 178 1.65 21.50 -4.99
CA LEU A 178 0.44 21.44 -4.16
C LEU A 178 -0.82 21.65 -5.01
N LEU A 179 -0.82 22.59 -5.95
CA LEU A 179 -1.95 22.83 -6.86
C LEU A 179 -2.23 21.59 -7.70
N GLU A 180 -1.23 21.07 -8.39
CA GLU A 180 -1.34 19.87 -9.22
C GLU A 180 -1.87 18.66 -8.44
N GLN A 181 -1.37 18.42 -7.23
CA GLN A 181 -1.71 17.23 -6.46
C GLN A 181 -3.04 17.30 -5.73
N LEU A 182 -3.46 18.50 -5.30
CA LEU A 182 -4.62 18.66 -4.40
C LEU A 182 -5.85 19.25 -5.09
N TRP A 183 -5.70 19.93 -6.23
CA TRP A 183 -6.79 20.67 -6.88
C TRP A 183 -6.98 20.39 -8.38
N ASP A 184 -5.95 20.00 -9.15
CA ASP A 184 -6.08 19.77 -10.60
C ASP A 184 -6.93 18.54 -10.96
N ILE A 185 -7.19 17.67 -10.01
CA ILE A 185 -7.92 16.40 -10.26
C ILE A 185 -9.42 16.64 -10.52
N ASP A 186 -9.98 17.74 -10.06
CA ASP A 186 -11.41 18.07 -10.18
C ASP A 186 -11.71 19.16 -11.27
N GLY A 187 -10.70 19.57 -12.07
CA GLY A 187 -10.89 20.53 -13.16
C GLY A 187 -11.27 21.95 -12.71
N ASN A 188 -11.20 22.24 -11.44
CA ASN A 188 -11.44 23.57 -10.90
C ASN A 188 -10.12 24.34 -10.89
N PHE A 189 -10.03 25.39 -11.70
CA PHE A 189 -8.94 26.37 -11.63
C PHE A 189 -8.95 27.03 -10.25
N VAL A 190 -8.09 26.57 -9.37
CA VAL A 190 -7.97 27.11 -8.02
C VAL A 190 -6.81 28.11 -7.98
N ASP A 191 -7.10 29.32 -7.52
CA ASP A 191 -6.12 30.40 -7.38
C ASP A 191 -5.03 30.04 -6.34
N GLU A 192 -3.81 30.51 -6.56
CA GLU A 192 -2.67 30.39 -5.63
C GLU A 192 -2.99 30.88 -4.21
N ASN A 193 -3.93 31.81 -4.07
CA ASN A 193 -4.41 32.29 -2.77
C ASN A 193 -5.07 31.18 -1.95
N THR A 194 -5.73 30.22 -2.58
CA THR A 194 -6.37 29.08 -1.88
C THR A 194 -5.33 28.20 -1.19
N VAL A 195 -4.17 27.96 -1.81
CA VAL A 195 -3.07 27.23 -1.20
C VAL A 195 -2.56 27.96 0.05
N ARG A 196 -2.32 29.28 -0.06
CA ARG A 196 -1.83 30.12 1.06
C ARG A 196 -2.81 30.11 2.23
N VAL A 197 -4.11 30.24 1.95
CA VAL A 197 -5.16 30.23 2.99
C VAL A 197 -5.22 28.88 3.70
N ASN A 198 -5.17 27.77 2.96
CA ASN A 198 -5.21 26.43 3.57
C ASN A 198 -3.95 26.13 4.39
N ILE A 199 -2.76 26.53 3.91
CA ILE A 199 -1.52 26.42 4.70
C ILE A 199 -1.63 27.24 5.99
N LYS A 200 -2.08 28.49 5.92
CA LYS A 200 -2.25 29.34 7.10
C LYS A 200 -3.21 28.72 8.12
N ARG A 201 -4.37 28.21 7.67
CA ARG A 201 -5.37 27.57 8.53
C ARG A 201 -4.83 26.29 9.16
N LEU A 202 -4.10 25.47 8.36
CA LEU A 202 -3.48 24.25 8.85
C LEU A 202 -2.45 24.58 9.94
N ARG A 203 -1.57 25.56 9.73
CA ARG A 203 -0.58 25.98 10.73
C ARG A 203 -1.25 26.46 12.02
N GLN A 204 -2.27 27.29 11.92
CA GLN A 204 -3.03 27.74 13.08
C GLN A 204 -3.64 26.59 13.89
N LYS A 205 -4.21 25.57 13.20
CA LYS A 205 -4.81 24.40 13.86
C LYS A 205 -3.78 23.47 14.49
N LEU A 206 -2.57 23.44 13.95
CA LEU A 206 -1.45 22.63 14.45
C LEU A 206 -0.53 23.40 15.42
N ASN A 207 -0.90 24.64 15.80
CA ASN A 207 -0.09 25.51 16.66
C ASN A 207 1.36 25.68 16.13
N ASP A 208 1.52 25.72 14.80
CA ASP A 208 2.82 25.88 14.12
C ASP A 208 2.90 27.33 13.58
N ASP A 209 3.32 28.25 14.43
CA ASP A 209 3.52 29.69 14.12
C ASP A 209 4.84 29.96 13.38
#